data_c206c06489bb9f7171c1ac8a24e8bf83
#
_entry.id   c206c06489bb9f7171c1ac8a24e8bf83
#
_cell.length_a   1.000
_cell.length_b   1.000
_cell.length_c   1.000
_cell.angle_alpha   90.00
_cell.angle_beta   90.00
_cell.angle_gamma   90.00
#
_symmetry.space_group_name_H-M   'P 1'
#
loop_
_entity.id
_entity.type
_entity.pdbx_description
1 polymer ?
#
loop_
_entity_poly.entity_id
_entity_poly.type
_entity_poly.pdbx_seq_one_letter_code
_entity_poly.pdbx_strand_id
1 'polypeptide(L)'
;MKYSLYILIFLANVSFADYSKHLEAKALIDSLVNDHDFERSYVIKVLETAQKQNKILNSMSSPAEFTWTWDRYKKLFLEEKRITNGKLFLVENNDLFNRVEDEFGVPREIITSILGVETRYGKIKGSYKVLDSLATLGFDFPRRSKFFKSELIQFFQLTRENNLDIYSIQGSYAGAMGYGQFISSSYRAYAVDYDGDGYADLFNSVPDAVASIANYLKIHGWKRDGNVVQRVNINNVNKLYSLNVSSNKFIPLVYTEGETHQYIIQEGDSLLEIALNNDLSLKELMRLNNIKNQNLIKAGQTILLTKKKDIYFIGDDNFIAITKYNRSHFYAKAVYDLSLEF
;
A
#
# COMPACT_ATOMS: atom_id res chain seq x y z
N MET A 1 49.14 -31.88 29.05
CA MET A 1 47.66 -31.96 28.82
C MET A 1 47.34 -31.23 27.52
N LYS A 2 46.99 -31.97 26.47
CA LYS A 2 46.60 -31.40 25.14
C LYS A 2 45.10 -31.27 25.16
N TYR A 3 44.58 -30.03 25.05
CA TYR A 3 43.15 -29.78 24.87
C TYR A 3 42.85 -29.80 23.37
N SER A 4 42.16 -30.83 22.89
CA SER A 4 41.57 -30.85 21.53
C SER A 4 40.31 -30.03 21.55
N LEU A 5 40.32 -28.93 20.80
CA LEU A 5 39.14 -28.07 20.56
C LEU A 5 38.30 -28.69 19.43
N TYR A 6 37.18 -29.32 19.77
CA TYR A 6 36.19 -29.76 18.78
C TYR A 6 35.36 -28.56 18.35
N ILE A 7 35.60 -28.09 17.12
CA ILE A 7 34.74 -27.11 16.46
C ILE A 7 33.52 -27.86 15.94
N LEU A 8 32.39 -27.74 16.63
CA LEU A 8 31.10 -28.17 16.12
C LEU A 8 30.67 -27.20 15.01
N ILE A 9 30.82 -27.59 13.74
CA ILE A 9 30.24 -26.88 12.60
C ILE A 9 28.73 -27.20 12.61
N PHE A 10 27.92 -26.25 13.08
CA PHE A 10 26.49 -26.29 12.87
C PHE A 10 26.24 -26.00 11.39
N LEU A 11 26.11 -27.03 10.58
CA LEU A 11 25.49 -26.95 9.27
C LEU A 11 24.01 -26.61 9.50
N ALA A 12 23.67 -25.33 9.41
CA ALA A 12 22.28 -24.92 9.26
C ALA A 12 21.76 -25.58 7.97
N ASN A 13 20.93 -26.60 8.11
CA ASN A 13 20.16 -27.14 7.01
C ASN A 13 19.21 -26.03 6.53
N VAL A 14 19.66 -25.25 5.56
CA VAL A 14 18.75 -24.40 4.77
C VAL A 14 17.95 -25.40 3.94
N SER A 15 16.77 -25.73 4.41
CA SER A 15 15.81 -26.52 3.63
C SER A 15 15.37 -25.62 2.46
N PHE A 16 16.00 -25.79 1.32
CA PHE A 16 15.51 -25.23 0.06
C PHE A 16 14.16 -25.88 -0.22
N ALA A 17 13.10 -25.11 -0.20
CA ALA A 17 11.83 -25.58 -0.68
C ALA A 17 11.95 -25.69 -2.20
N ASP A 18 12.15 -26.90 -2.69
CA ASP A 18 12.11 -27.19 -4.12
C ASP A 18 10.66 -27.20 -4.58
N TYR A 19 10.18 -26.03 -5.00
CA TYR A 19 8.80 -25.89 -5.45
C TYR A 19 8.48 -26.65 -6.72
N SER A 20 9.47 -27.10 -7.49
CA SER A 20 9.23 -27.94 -8.68
C SER A 20 8.61 -29.29 -8.32
N LYS A 21 8.86 -29.77 -7.09
CA LYS A 21 8.34 -31.04 -6.55
C LYS A 21 7.05 -30.89 -5.72
N HIS A 22 6.55 -29.68 -5.58
CA HIS A 22 5.29 -29.46 -4.85
C HIS A 22 4.12 -30.13 -5.58
N LEU A 23 3.15 -30.72 -4.84
CA LEU A 23 2.02 -31.45 -5.41
C LEU A 23 1.25 -30.64 -6.48
N GLU A 24 1.13 -29.33 -6.28
CA GLU A 24 0.42 -28.44 -7.19
C GLU A 24 1.33 -27.81 -8.27
N ALA A 25 2.63 -28.10 -8.27
CA ALA A 25 3.56 -27.55 -9.25
C ALA A 25 3.30 -28.06 -10.67
N LYS A 26 2.88 -29.31 -10.80
CA LYS A 26 2.62 -29.91 -12.11
C LYS A 26 1.65 -29.09 -12.95
N ALA A 27 0.54 -28.66 -12.37
CA ALA A 27 -0.47 -27.87 -13.09
C ALA A 27 0.08 -26.50 -13.54
N LEU A 28 0.89 -25.83 -12.71
CA LEU A 28 1.52 -24.57 -13.03
C LEU A 28 2.59 -24.75 -14.12
N ILE A 29 3.42 -25.79 -14.03
CA ILE A 29 4.45 -26.11 -15.04
C ILE A 29 3.76 -26.43 -16.37
N ASP A 30 2.71 -27.27 -16.35
CA ASP A 30 2.00 -27.65 -17.57
C ASP A 30 1.33 -26.44 -18.25
N SER A 31 0.77 -25.49 -17.47
CA SER A 31 0.20 -24.26 -18.01
C SER A 31 1.30 -23.37 -18.64
N LEU A 32 2.42 -23.15 -17.95
CA LEU A 32 3.54 -22.37 -18.50
C LEU A 32 4.11 -22.96 -19.82
N VAL A 33 4.15 -24.28 -19.90
CA VAL A 33 4.67 -24.99 -21.10
C VAL A 33 3.64 -24.98 -22.22
N ASN A 34 2.41 -25.39 -21.95
CA ASN A 34 1.42 -25.65 -22.98
C ASN A 34 0.67 -24.39 -23.45
N ASP A 35 0.42 -23.45 -22.51
CA ASP A 35 -0.39 -22.25 -22.78
C ASP A 35 0.48 -21.01 -23.05
N HIS A 36 1.76 -21.06 -22.64
CA HIS A 36 2.63 -19.88 -22.67
C HIS A 36 4.02 -20.13 -23.32
N ASP A 37 4.25 -21.29 -23.92
CA ASP A 37 5.44 -21.65 -24.69
C ASP A 37 6.77 -21.51 -23.93
N PHE A 38 6.79 -21.87 -22.62
CA PHE A 38 8.02 -21.94 -21.85
C PHE A 38 8.66 -23.33 -21.94
N GLU A 39 9.99 -23.37 -22.04
CA GLU A 39 10.73 -24.62 -21.93
C GLU A 39 10.55 -25.24 -20.53
N ARG A 40 10.11 -26.50 -20.47
CA ARG A 40 9.84 -27.22 -19.23
C ARG A 40 11.04 -27.23 -18.27
N SER A 41 12.23 -27.46 -18.82
CA SER A 41 13.49 -27.45 -18.04
C SER A 41 13.77 -26.11 -17.39
N TYR A 42 13.47 -25.00 -18.10
CA TYR A 42 13.61 -23.65 -17.57
C TYR A 42 12.63 -23.41 -16.41
N VAL A 43 11.34 -23.74 -16.58
CA VAL A 43 10.33 -23.57 -15.52
C VAL A 43 10.69 -24.36 -14.27
N ILE A 44 11.10 -25.62 -14.42
CA ILE A 44 11.55 -26.47 -13.32
C ILE A 44 12.72 -25.80 -12.59
N LYS A 45 13.75 -25.37 -13.32
CA LYS A 45 14.93 -24.72 -12.73
C LYS A 45 14.58 -23.45 -11.96
N VAL A 46 13.66 -22.62 -12.45
CA VAL A 46 13.19 -21.43 -11.73
C VAL A 46 12.49 -21.81 -10.42
N LEU A 47 11.60 -22.80 -10.45
CA LEU A 47 10.89 -23.27 -9.26
C LEU A 47 11.79 -23.96 -8.24
N GLU A 48 12.84 -24.66 -8.69
CA GLU A 48 13.87 -25.25 -7.81
C GLU A 48 14.66 -24.20 -7.03
N THR A 49 14.88 -23.02 -7.63
CA THR A 49 15.64 -21.90 -7.03
C THR A 49 14.83 -21.03 -6.10
N ALA A 50 13.51 -21.02 -6.22
CA ALA A 50 12.62 -20.20 -5.39
C ALA A 50 12.66 -20.65 -3.93
N GLN A 51 12.82 -19.68 -3.01
CA GLN A 51 12.99 -19.95 -1.60
C GLN A 51 11.72 -19.65 -0.80
N LYS A 52 11.34 -20.58 0.07
CA LYS A 52 10.23 -20.37 1.01
C LYS A 52 10.55 -19.28 2.03
N GLN A 53 9.66 -18.32 2.14
CA GLN A 53 9.79 -17.17 3.02
C GLN A 53 8.76 -17.22 4.17
N ASN A 54 9.11 -17.82 5.29
CA ASN A 54 8.21 -17.94 6.45
C ASN A 54 7.76 -16.58 7.00
N LYS A 55 8.60 -15.54 6.90
CA LYS A 55 8.24 -14.17 7.29
C LYS A 55 7.06 -13.63 6.49
N ILE A 56 6.97 -13.99 5.21
CA ILE A 56 5.86 -13.61 4.32
C ILE A 56 4.56 -14.25 4.80
N LEU A 57 4.57 -15.54 5.12
CA LEU A 57 3.39 -16.25 5.61
C LEU A 57 2.86 -15.64 6.92
N ASN A 58 3.76 -15.27 7.84
CA ASN A 58 3.41 -14.60 9.09
C ASN A 58 2.79 -13.22 8.83
N SER A 59 3.36 -12.42 7.94
CA SER A 59 2.84 -11.08 7.59
C SER A 59 1.45 -11.17 6.95
N MET A 60 1.22 -12.14 6.08
CA MET A 60 -0.07 -12.36 5.43
C MET A 60 -1.17 -12.88 6.38
N SER A 61 -0.78 -13.55 7.45
CA SER A 61 -1.73 -14.10 8.44
C SER A 61 -2.24 -13.08 9.44
N SER A 62 -1.52 -11.97 9.63
CA SER A 62 -1.84 -10.92 10.60
C SER A 62 -1.63 -9.51 10.00
N PRO A 63 -2.44 -9.11 9.02
CA PRO A 63 -2.30 -7.77 8.43
C PRO A 63 -2.63 -6.71 9.47
N ALA A 64 -1.67 -5.83 9.76
CA ALA A 64 -1.79 -4.79 10.79
C ALA A 64 -2.84 -3.71 10.46
N GLU A 65 -3.18 -3.54 9.20
CA GLU A 65 -4.06 -2.46 8.72
C GLU A 65 -5.52 -2.59 9.16
N PHE A 66 -6.01 -3.79 9.45
CA PHE A 66 -7.41 -4.01 9.84
C PHE A 66 -7.81 -3.41 11.21
N THR A 67 -6.83 -2.97 12.01
CA THR A 67 -7.08 -2.41 13.35
C THR A 67 -6.78 -0.90 13.43
N TRP A 68 -6.44 -0.27 12.32
CA TRP A 68 -6.03 1.13 12.34
C TRP A 68 -7.22 2.07 12.26
N THR A 69 -7.17 3.15 13.06
CA THR A 69 -8.08 4.28 12.93
C THR A 69 -7.64 5.18 11.77
N TRP A 70 -8.55 5.98 11.23
CA TRP A 70 -8.24 6.96 10.19
C TRP A 70 -7.13 7.94 10.62
N ASP A 71 -7.20 8.48 11.83
CA ASP A 71 -6.18 9.39 12.37
C ASP A 71 -4.77 8.79 12.34
N ARG A 72 -4.65 7.51 12.68
CA ARG A 72 -3.37 6.81 12.64
C ARG A 72 -2.90 6.62 11.20
N TYR A 73 -3.80 6.23 10.31
CA TYR A 73 -3.53 6.01 8.91
C TYR A 73 -3.11 7.32 8.22
N LYS A 74 -3.87 8.40 8.42
CA LYS A 74 -3.58 9.73 7.91
C LYS A 74 -2.18 10.20 8.32
N LYS A 75 -1.83 10.10 9.60
CA LYS A 75 -0.50 10.51 10.11
C LYS A 75 0.66 9.73 9.49
N LEU A 76 0.45 8.50 9.05
CA LEU A 76 1.48 7.71 8.40
C LEU A 76 1.77 8.21 6.97
N PHE A 77 0.75 8.68 6.27
CA PHE A 77 0.87 9.03 4.86
C PHE A 77 0.98 10.54 4.60
N LEU A 78 0.47 11.39 5.51
CA LEU A 78 0.57 12.85 5.43
C LEU A 78 1.67 13.40 6.34
N GLU A 79 2.83 12.75 6.39
CA GLU A 79 4.01 13.25 7.11
C GLU A 79 4.70 14.35 6.31
N GLU A 80 5.22 15.36 6.99
CA GLU A 80 5.88 16.53 6.38
C GLU A 80 6.97 16.15 5.38
N LYS A 81 7.79 15.15 5.70
CA LYS A 81 8.85 14.68 4.81
C LYS A 81 8.30 14.10 3.49
N ARG A 82 7.14 13.43 3.51
CA ARG A 82 6.52 12.91 2.29
C ARG A 82 5.97 14.05 1.46
N ILE A 83 5.30 15.02 2.07
CA ILE A 83 4.76 16.22 1.40
C ILE A 83 5.90 17.00 0.74
N THR A 84 6.95 17.32 1.48
CA THR A 84 8.11 18.05 0.95
C THR A 84 8.78 17.31 -0.21
N ASN A 85 9.00 15.99 -0.08
CA ASN A 85 9.59 15.21 -1.16
C ASN A 85 8.67 15.13 -2.39
N GLY A 86 7.34 15.14 -2.22
CA GLY A 86 6.40 15.14 -3.32
C GLY A 86 6.44 16.44 -4.11
N LYS A 87 6.48 17.58 -3.41
CA LYS A 87 6.67 18.89 -4.05
C LYS A 87 7.95 18.97 -4.86
N LEU A 88 9.06 18.45 -4.31
CA LEU A 88 10.34 18.39 -5.03
C LEU A 88 10.22 17.47 -6.26
N PHE A 89 9.62 16.29 -6.12
CA PHE A 89 9.45 15.34 -7.22
C PHE A 89 8.61 15.92 -8.37
N LEU A 90 7.56 16.69 -8.06
CA LEU A 90 6.75 17.41 -9.05
C LEU A 90 7.56 18.47 -9.78
N VAL A 91 8.37 19.26 -9.06
CA VAL A 91 9.21 20.29 -9.66
C VAL A 91 10.28 19.69 -10.58
N GLU A 92 10.95 18.63 -10.10
CA GLU A 92 12.01 17.93 -10.86
C GLU A 92 11.50 17.28 -12.15
N ASN A 93 10.21 16.89 -12.19
CA ASN A 93 9.59 16.18 -13.31
C ASN A 93 8.46 16.97 -13.96
N ASN A 94 8.44 18.29 -13.82
CA ASN A 94 7.31 19.14 -14.23
C ASN A 94 6.85 18.92 -15.68
N ASP A 95 7.79 18.88 -16.63
CA ASP A 95 7.46 18.71 -18.06
C ASP A 95 6.89 17.32 -18.39
N LEU A 96 7.36 16.30 -17.67
CA LEU A 96 6.82 14.96 -17.77
C LEU A 96 5.36 14.94 -17.26
N PHE A 97 5.13 15.49 -16.09
CA PHE A 97 3.78 15.54 -15.52
C PHE A 97 2.80 16.34 -16.36
N ASN A 98 3.22 17.45 -16.97
CA ASN A 98 2.38 18.22 -17.91
C ASN A 98 1.90 17.32 -19.05
N ARG A 99 2.82 16.61 -19.72
CA ARG A 99 2.47 15.73 -20.83
C ARG A 99 1.56 14.57 -20.42
N VAL A 100 1.87 13.92 -19.30
CA VAL A 100 1.08 12.77 -18.80
C VAL A 100 -0.31 13.21 -18.38
N GLU A 101 -0.44 14.33 -17.69
CA GLU A 101 -1.75 14.90 -17.30
C GLU A 101 -2.58 15.25 -18.52
N ASP A 102 -1.99 15.87 -19.52
CA ASP A 102 -2.67 16.22 -20.78
C ASP A 102 -3.14 14.96 -21.54
N GLU A 103 -2.36 13.90 -21.56
CA GLU A 103 -2.67 12.69 -22.30
C GLU A 103 -3.68 11.78 -21.58
N PHE A 104 -3.48 11.56 -20.28
CA PHE A 104 -4.27 10.60 -19.52
C PHE A 104 -5.44 11.25 -18.75
N GLY A 105 -5.42 12.56 -18.54
CA GLY A 105 -6.45 13.29 -17.81
C GLY A 105 -6.46 13.04 -16.29
N VAL A 106 -5.34 12.57 -15.75
CA VAL A 106 -5.16 12.32 -14.31
C VAL A 106 -4.28 13.43 -13.74
N PRO A 107 -4.72 14.18 -12.72
CA PRO A 107 -3.91 15.23 -12.11
C PRO A 107 -2.58 14.72 -11.58
N ARG A 108 -1.53 15.50 -11.84
CA ARG A 108 -0.16 15.18 -11.40
C ARG A 108 -0.04 14.94 -9.89
N GLU A 109 -0.85 15.65 -9.11
CA GLU A 109 -0.87 15.53 -7.66
C GLU A 109 -1.39 14.16 -7.22
N ILE A 110 -2.36 13.58 -7.92
CA ILE A 110 -2.88 12.23 -7.67
C ILE A 110 -1.81 11.17 -7.98
N ILE A 111 -1.15 11.29 -9.14
CA ILE A 111 -0.09 10.35 -9.55
C ILE A 111 1.07 10.41 -8.55
N THR A 112 1.49 11.63 -8.19
CA THR A 112 2.55 11.87 -7.20
C THR A 112 2.18 11.32 -5.84
N SER A 113 0.92 11.45 -5.42
CA SER A 113 0.42 10.89 -4.16
C SER A 113 0.54 9.37 -4.13
N ILE A 114 0.17 8.68 -5.21
CA ILE A 114 0.31 7.23 -5.32
C ILE A 114 1.79 6.85 -5.21
N LEU A 115 2.68 7.49 -5.97
CA LEU A 115 4.14 7.27 -5.86
C LEU A 115 4.66 7.51 -4.43
N GLY A 116 4.14 8.53 -3.77
CA GLY A 116 4.48 8.87 -2.40
C GLY A 116 4.03 7.81 -1.40
N VAL A 117 2.80 7.32 -1.53
CA VAL A 117 2.20 6.30 -0.66
C VAL A 117 2.89 4.95 -0.86
N GLU A 118 3.08 4.53 -2.10
CA GLU A 118 3.62 3.21 -2.45
C GLU A 118 5.11 3.08 -2.12
N THR A 119 5.93 4.00 -2.58
CA THR A 119 7.39 3.82 -2.58
C THR A 119 8.19 5.01 -2.07
N ARG A 120 7.54 6.04 -1.50
CA ARG A 120 8.22 7.31 -1.18
C ARG A 120 8.99 7.86 -2.38
N TYR A 121 8.30 7.92 -3.52
CA TYR A 121 8.86 8.39 -4.81
C TYR A 121 10.03 7.51 -5.28
N GLY A 122 9.86 6.19 -5.22
CA GLY A 122 10.84 5.20 -5.68
C GLY A 122 11.97 4.88 -4.69
N LYS A 123 11.99 5.49 -3.49
CA LYS A 123 13.05 5.23 -2.49
C LYS A 123 12.92 3.87 -1.80
N ILE A 124 11.72 3.32 -1.70
CA ILE A 124 11.43 2.04 -1.02
C ILE A 124 10.53 1.20 -1.93
N LYS A 125 11.13 0.38 -2.78
CA LYS A 125 10.41 -0.46 -3.76
C LYS A 125 10.21 -1.92 -3.29
N GLY A 126 10.58 -2.23 -2.04
CA GLY A 126 10.57 -3.58 -1.48
C GLY A 126 11.95 -4.24 -1.53
N SER A 127 12.11 -5.33 -0.76
CA SER A 127 13.39 -6.05 -0.61
C SER A 127 13.26 -7.57 -0.69
N TYR A 128 12.06 -8.07 -0.97
CA TYR A 128 11.85 -9.49 -1.19
C TYR A 128 12.04 -9.83 -2.66
N LYS A 129 12.67 -10.96 -2.96
CA LYS A 129 12.63 -11.49 -4.32
C LYS A 129 11.19 -11.81 -4.69
N VAL A 130 10.71 -11.26 -5.79
CA VAL A 130 9.31 -11.44 -6.24
C VAL A 130 9.03 -12.91 -6.53
N LEU A 131 9.98 -13.63 -7.11
CA LEU A 131 9.89 -15.07 -7.32
C LEU A 131 9.62 -15.82 -6.02
N ASP A 132 10.41 -15.55 -4.97
CA ASP A 132 10.24 -16.18 -3.66
C ASP A 132 8.89 -15.84 -3.03
N SER A 133 8.47 -14.57 -3.14
CA SER A 133 7.20 -14.10 -2.60
C SER A 133 6.02 -14.80 -3.26
N LEU A 134 6.00 -14.81 -4.59
CA LEU A 134 4.89 -15.41 -5.36
C LEU A 134 4.87 -16.93 -5.22
N ALA A 135 6.02 -17.60 -5.22
CA ALA A 135 6.11 -19.04 -5.01
C ALA A 135 5.64 -19.42 -3.58
N THR A 136 6.14 -18.72 -2.55
CA THR A 136 5.71 -18.96 -1.16
C THR A 136 4.20 -18.79 -1.00
N LEU A 137 3.64 -17.69 -1.51
CA LEU A 137 2.20 -17.42 -1.38
C LEU A 137 1.35 -18.30 -2.30
N GLY A 138 1.88 -18.69 -3.45
CA GLY A 138 1.21 -19.57 -4.38
C GLY A 138 1.10 -21.02 -3.88
N PHE A 139 2.12 -21.52 -3.22
CA PHE A 139 2.18 -22.93 -2.80
C PHE A 139 1.87 -23.13 -1.30
N ASP A 140 2.26 -22.20 -0.44
CA ASP A 140 2.17 -22.37 1.02
C ASP A 140 1.11 -21.48 1.70
N PHE A 141 0.32 -20.69 0.94
CA PHE A 141 -0.76 -19.85 1.49
C PHE A 141 -2.13 -20.21 0.91
N PRO A 142 -2.83 -21.24 1.44
CA PRO A 142 -4.04 -21.81 0.84
C PRO A 142 -5.16 -20.80 0.56
N ARG A 143 -5.35 -19.79 1.45
CA ARG A 143 -6.42 -18.79 1.33
C ARG A 143 -6.42 -18.02 0.01
N ARG A 144 -5.24 -17.82 -0.61
CA ARG A 144 -5.07 -17.08 -1.87
C ARG A 144 -4.13 -17.79 -2.85
N SER A 145 -3.88 -19.08 -2.67
CA SER A 145 -2.98 -19.88 -3.49
C SER A 145 -3.27 -19.73 -5.00
N LYS A 146 -4.53 -19.85 -5.40
CA LYS A 146 -4.93 -19.70 -6.81
C LYS A 146 -4.54 -18.33 -7.39
N PHE A 147 -4.75 -17.26 -6.64
CA PHE A 147 -4.40 -15.90 -7.05
C PHE A 147 -2.88 -15.75 -7.23
N PHE A 148 -2.09 -16.17 -6.24
CA PHE A 148 -0.63 -16.01 -6.31
C PHE A 148 0.03 -16.94 -7.34
N LYS A 149 -0.52 -18.12 -7.60
CA LYS A 149 -0.07 -18.95 -8.74
C LYS A 149 -0.37 -18.30 -10.08
N SER A 150 -1.53 -17.65 -10.23
CA SER A 150 -1.82 -16.85 -11.42
C SER A 150 -0.82 -15.69 -11.57
N GLU A 151 -0.53 -14.96 -10.49
CA GLU A 151 0.49 -13.89 -10.52
C GLU A 151 1.89 -14.42 -10.82
N LEU A 152 2.24 -15.63 -10.37
CA LEU A 152 3.52 -16.26 -10.69
C LEU A 152 3.60 -16.60 -12.19
N ILE A 153 2.54 -17.11 -12.82
CA ILE A 153 2.45 -17.30 -14.27
C ILE A 153 2.62 -15.97 -15.02
N GLN A 154 1.96 -14.91 -14.56
CA GLN A 154 2.11 -13.57 -15.13
C GLN A 154 3.54 -13.04 -14.94
N PHE A 155 4.21 -13.37 -13.84
CA PHE A 155 5.58 -12.97 -13.56
C PHE A 155 6.59 -13.63 -14.54
N PHE A 156 6.43 -14.92 -14.82
CA PHE A 156 7.22 -15.59 -15.87
C PHE A 156 7.10 -14.89 -17.22
N GLN A 157 5.86 -14.55 -17.61
CA GLN A 157 5.61 -13.87 -18.89
C GLN A 157 6.19 -12.45 -18.88
N LEU A 158 5.94 -11.68 -17.82
CA LEU A 158 6.46 -10.34 -17.63
C LEU A 158 7.98 -10.27 -17.79
N THR A 159 8.69 -11.18 -17.12
CA THR A 159 10.17 -11.20 -17.18
C THR A 159 10.69 -11.55 -18.57
N ARG A 160 10.01 -12.43 -19.30
CA ARG A 160 10.35 -12.74 -20.69
C ARG A 160 10.07 -11.56 -21.62
N GLU A 161 8.89 -10.93 -21.51
CA GLU A 161 8.44 -9.83 -22.35
C GLU A 161 9.33 -8.58 -22.22
N ASN A 162 9.84 -8.32 -21.02
CA ASN A 162 10.68 -7.16 -20.74
C ASN A 162 12.17 -7.50 -20.58
N ASN A 163 12.59 -8.70 -20.97
CA ASN A 163 13.99 -9.17 -20.88
C ASN A 163 14.62 -8.97 -19.48
N LEU A 164 13.81 -9.24 -18.43
CA LEU A 164 14.22 -9.08 -17.03
C LEU A 164 14.74 -10.40 -16.46
N ASP A 165 15.73 -10.31 -15.57
CA ASP A 165 16.21 -11.50 -14.84
C ASP A 165 15.23 -11.87 -13.72
N ILE A 166 14.49 -12.97 -13.91
CA ILE A 166 13.48 -13.51 -12.99
C ILE A 166 14.02 -13.74 -11.56
N TYR A 167 15.32 -13.97 -11.41
CA TYR A 167 15.95 -14.26 -10.12
C TYR A 167 16.33 -13.02 -9.32
N SER A 168 16.42 -11.86 -9.95
CA SER A 168 16.94 -10.62 -9.35
C SER A 168 15.85 -9.62 -8.97
N ILE A 169 14.65 -9.71 -9.56
CA ILE A 169 13.58 -8.75 -9.34
C ILE A 169 13.17 -8.71 -7.87
N GLN A 170 13.21 -7.50 -7.31
CA GLN A 170 12.78 -7.24 -5.94
C GLN A 170 11.46 -6.47 -5.89
N GLY A 171 10.70 -6.70 -4.81
CA GLY A 171 9.40 -6.06 -4.59
C GLY A 171 8.92 -6.22 -3.15
N SER A 172 7.62 -6.05 -2.96
CA SER A 172 6.98 -6.25 -1.66
C SER A 172 6.88 -7.74 -1.30
N TYR A 173 6.58 -8.01 -0.04
CA TYR A 173 6.32 -9.37 0.44
C TYR A 173 5.13 -10.06 -0.28
N ALA A 174 4.26 -9.31 -0.94
CA ALA A 174 3.13 -9.81 -1.72
C ALA A 174 3.38 -9.81 -3.24
N GLY A 175 4.62 -9.52 -3.68
CA GLY A 175 5.01 -9.57 -5.08
C GLY A 175 4.68 -8.31 -5.88
N ALA A 176 4.36 -7.18 -5.23
CA ALA A 176 4.20 -5.91 -5.92
C ALA A 176 5.56 -5.26 -6.20
N MET A 177 5.71 -4.60 -7.37
CA MET A 177 7.00 -4.21 -7.96
C MET A 177 7.05 -2.77 -8.42
N GLY A 178 8.27 -2.24 -8.46
CA GLY A 178 8.59 -0.95 -9.07
C GLY A 178 8.06 0.27 -8.31
N TYR A 179 8.13 1.42 -8.94
CA TYR A 179 7.69 2.72 -8.37
C TYR A 179 6.23 2.73 -7.93
N GLY A 180 5.33 2.15 -8.74
CA GLY A 180 3.89 2.11 -8.50
C GLY A 180 3.41 0.85 -7.77
N GLN A 181 4.29 -0.04 -7.36
CA GLN A 181 3.95 -1.31 -6.69
C GLN A 181 2.90 -2.13 -7.47
N PHE A 182 3.10 -2.29 -8.77
CA PHE A 182 2.23 -3.12 -9.61
C PHE A 182 2.47 -4.61 -9.35
N ILE A 183 1.40 -5.40 -9.24
CA ILE A 183 1.48 -6.86 -9.30
C ILE A 183 1.72 -7.30 -10.75
N SER A 184 2.16 -8.53 -10.98
CA SER A 184 2.59 -9.00 -12.30
C SER A 184 1.53 -8.83 -13.38
N SER A 185 0.29 -9.19 -13.09
CA SER A 185 -0.84 -9.02 -14.02
C SER A 185 -1.14 -7.55 -14.34
N SER A 186 -1.04 -6.67 -13.35
CA SER A 186 -1.25 -5.23 -13.56
C SER A 186 -0.10 -4.61 -14.35
N TYR A 187 1.13 -5.03 -14.11
CA TYR A 187 2.28 -4.59 -14.88
C TYR A 187 2.07 -4.90 -16.38
N ARG A 188 1.80 -6.15 -16.72
CA ARG A 188 1.56 -6.57 -18.10
C ARG A 188 0.37 -5.89 -18.76
N ALA A 189 -0.68 -5.58 -18.00
CA ALA A 189 -1.91 -5.01 -18.53
C ALA A 189 -1.87 -3.49 -18.69
N TYR A 190 -1.12 -2.79 -17.86
CA TYR A 190 -1.26 -1.33 -17.72
C TYR A 190 0.05 -0.55 -17.81
N ALA A 191 1.22 -1.22 -17.77
CA ALA A 191 2.49 -0.52 -17.94
C ALA A 191 2.60 0.10 -19.34
N VAL A 192 3.23 1.26 -19.40
CA VAL A 192 3.44 2.06 -20.60
C VAL A 192 4.93 2.33 -20.76
N ASP A 193 5.48 2.02 -21.90
CA ASP A 193 6.78 2.52 -22.36
C ASP A 193 6.58 3.97 -22.80
N TYR A 194 6.87 4.91 -21.91
CA TYR A 194 6.58 6.34 -22.13
C TYR A 194 7.81 7.12 -22.60
N ASP A 195 9.00 6.64 -22.34
CA ASP A 195 10.22 7.22 -22.89
C ASP A 195 10.60 6.64 -24.28
N GLY A 196 9.94 5.58 -24.71
CA GLY A 196 10.04 5.02 -26.07
C GLY A 196 11.29 4.20 -26.30
N ASP A 197 11.88 3.63 -25.24
CA ASP A 197 13.09 2.81 -25.34
C ASP A 197 12.81 1.35 -25.76
N GLY A 198 11.53 0.96 -25.86
CA GLY A 198 11.05 -0.35 -26.25
C GLY A 198 10.65 -1.25 -25.08
N TYR A 199 10.75 -0.78 -23.84
CA TYR A 199 10.41 -1.51 -22.64
C TYR A 199 9.67 -0.61 -21.64
N ALA A 200 8.63 -1.10 -21.00
CA ALA A 200 7.99 -0.40 -19.90
C ALA A 200 8.75 -0.69 -18.58
N ASP A 201 9.77 0.11 -18.24
CA ASP A 201 10.59 -0.10 -17.04
C ASP A 201 10.02 0.60 -15.80
N LEU A 202 9.15 -0.07 -15.06
CA LEU A 202 8.61 0.47 -13.80
C LEU A 202 9.61 0.44 -12.63
N PHE A 203 10.81 -0.08 -12.82
CA PHE A 203 11.85 -0.14 -11.78
C PHE A 203 12.79 1.07 -11.81
N ASN A 204 13.12 1.59 -13.00
CA ASN A 204 14.15 2.61 -13.16
C ASN A 204 13.69 3.81 -13.98
N SER A 205 12.71 3.67 -14.89
CA SER A 205 12.14 4.78 -15.66
C SER A 205 11.06 5.50 -14.89
N VAL A 206 11.32 6.76 -14.53
CA VAL A 206 10.30 7.64 -13.94
C VAL A 206 9.19 7.97 -14.94
N PRO A 207 9.49 8.24 -16.23
CA PRO A 207 8.46 8.45 -17.25
C PRO A 207 7.46 7.30 -17.34
N ASP A 208 7.96 6.06 -17.42
CA ASP A 208 7.11 4.88 -17.53
C ASP A 208 6.26 4.68 -16.29
N ALA A 209 6.86 4.84 -15.11
CA ALA A 209 6.16 4.70 -13.84
C ALA A 209 5.02 5.72 -13.70
N VAL A 210 5.26 6.99 -14.01
CA VAL A 210 4.28 8.07 -13.94
C VAL A 210 3.15 7.82 -14.94
N ALA A 211 3.47 7.54 -16.20
CA ALA A 211 2.49 7.25 -17.24
C ALA A 211 1.69 5.97 -16.96
N SER A 212 2.33 4.93 -16.44
CA SER A 212 1.66 3.67 -16.10
C SER A 212 0.63 3.83 -14.97
N ILE A 213 0.94 4.63 -13.95
CA ILE A 213 -0.04 4.96 -12.89
C ILE A 213 -1.23 5.72 -13.48
N ALA A 214 -0.97 6.71 -14.33
CA ALA A 214 -2.01 7.48 -15.00
C ALA A 214 -2.88 6.59 -15.89
N ASN A 215 -2.26 5.72 -16.71
CA ASN A 215 -2.94 4.75 -17.56
C ASN A 215 -3.81 3.80 -16.75
N TYR A 216 -3.28 3.27 -15.64
CA TYR A 216 -4.04 2.40 -14.74
C TYR A 216 -5.34 3.09 -14.27
N LEU A 217 -5.24 4.33 -13.78
CA LEU A 217 -6.41 5.07 -13.29
C LEU A 217 -7.40 5.37 -14.42
N LYS A 218 -6.92 5.80 -15.59
CA LYS A 218 -7.72 6.05 -16.79
C LYS A 218 -8.53 4.82 -17.21
N ILE A 219 -7.88 3.65 -17.31
CA ILE A 219 -8.54 2.40 -17.69
C ILE A 219 -9.56 1.97 -16.63
N HIS A 220 -9.29 2.27 -15.35
CA HIS A 220 -10.20 1.95 -14.25
C HIS A 220 -11.29 3.01 -14.00
N GLY A 221 -11.51 3.91 -14.95
CA GLY A 221 -12.65 4.81 -14.97
C GLY A 221 -12.41 6.18 -14.39
N TRP A 222 -11.13 6.62 -14.29
CA TRP A 222 -10.82 8.01 -13.98
C TRP A 222 -11.45 8.93 -15.00
N LYS A 223 -12.10 9.96 -14.52
CA LYS A 223 -12.70 11.02 -15.34
C LYS A 223 -11.92 12.32 -15.16
N ARG A 224 -11.47 12.89 -16.28
CA ARG A 224 -10.90 14.25 -16.29
C ARG A 224 -11.88 15.21 -15.65
N ASP A 225 -11.40 16.08 -14.79
CA ASP A 225 -12.18 17.10 -14.06
C ASP A 225 -13.30 16.54 -13.15
N GLY A 226 -13.33 15.20 -12.95
CA GLY A 226 -14.29 14.56 -12.06
C GLY A 226 -13.88 14.70 -10.59
N ASN A 227 -14.87 14.70 -9.71
CA ASN A 227 -14.65 14.75 -8.29
C ASN A 227 -14.07 13.43 -7.77
N VAL A 228 -13.21 13.52 -6.74
CA VAL A 228 -12.73 12.35 -5.99
C VAL A 228 -13.59 12.13 -4.76
N VAL A 229 -13.67 13.16 -3.89
CA VAL A 229 -14.41 13.11 -2.62
C VAL A 229 -15.15 14.41 -2.42
N GLN A 230 -16.41 14.31 -2.00
CA GLN A 230 -17.22 15.47 -1.62
C GLN A 230 -17.54 15.40 -0.12
N ARG A 231 -17.19 16.44 0.63
CA ARG A 231 -17.59 16.56 2.03
C ARG A 231 -19.08 16.94 2.10
N VAL A 232 -19.83 16.24 2.95
CA VAL A 232 -21.24 16.53 3.20
C VAL A 232 -21.45 17.04 4.61
N ASN A 233 -22.21 18.11 4.75
CA ASN A 233 -22.49 18.72 6.05
C ASN A 233 -23.73 18.08 6.67
N ILE A 234 -23.57 16.91 7.22
CA ILE A 234 -24.60 16.15 7.94
C ILE A 234 -24.05 15.73 9.30
N ASN A 235 -24.94 15.40 10.21
CA ASN A 235 -24.59 15.05 11.60
C ASN A 235 -24.93 13.58 11.95
N ASN A 236 -25.36 12.80 10.95
CA ASN A 236 -25.82 11.43 11.18
C ASN A 236 -25.58 10.58 9.93
N VAL A 237 -25.03 9.37 10.11
CA VAL A 237 -24.76 8.42 9.03
C VAL A 237 -26.02 8.02 8.26
N ASN A 238 -27.18 7.94 8.90
CA ASN A 238 -28.44 7.61 8.22
C ASN A 238 -28.82 8.67 7.17
N LYS A 239 -28.49 9.93 7.41
CA LYS A 239 -28.67 11.00 6.43
C LYS A 239 -27.74 10.82 5.22
N LEU A 240 -26.54 10.28 5.42
CA LEU A 240 -25.61 9.97 4.33
C LEU A 240 -26.22 8.94 3.37
N TYR A 241 -26.80 7.87 3.92
CA TYR A 241 -27.45 6.82 3.11
C TYR A 241 -28.80 7.28 2.50
N SER A 242 -29.44 8.32 3.06
CA SER A 242 -30.67 8.88 2.53
C SER A 242 -30.46 9.99 1.50
N LEU A 243 -29.23 10.42 1.26
CA LEU A 243 -28.93 11.35 0.19
C LEU A 243 -29.26 10.67 -1.14
N ASN A 244 -30.26 11.21 -1.83
CA ASN A 244 -30.69 10.69 -3.13
C ASN A 244 -29.63 11.06 -4.17
N VAL A 245 -28.57 10.27 -4.20
CA VAL A 245 -27.48 10.46 -5.13
C VAL A 245 -27.87 9.72 -6.40
N SER A 246 -28.08 10.41 -7.47
CA SER A 246 -28.61 9.92 -8.74
C SER A 246 -27.73 8.90 -9.46
N SER A 247 -26.66 8.44 -8.86
CA SER A 247 -25.77 7.43 -9.42
C SER A 247 -25.52 6.32 -8.41
N ASN A 248 -25.72 5.06 -8.88
CA ASN A 248 -25.38 3.83 -8.13
C ASN A 248 -23.86 3.67 -7.85
N LYS A 249 -23.05 4.69 -8.07
CA LYS A 249 -21.60 4.67 -8.00
C LYS A 249 -21.01 5.42 -6.82
N PHE A 250 -21.82 6.10 -6.01
CA PHE A 250 -21.31 6.82 -4.86
C PHE A 250 -21.02 5.89 -3.68
N ILE A 251 -19.88 6.10 -3.03
CA ILE A 251 -19.49 5.38 -1.84
C ILE A 251 -19.69 6.30 -0.63
N PRO A 252 -20.60 5.97 0.31
CA PRO A 252 -20.73 6.72 1.57
C PRO A 252 -19.50 6.44 2.45
N LEU A 253 -18.85 7.49 2.93
CA LEU A 253 -17.63 7.43 3.71
C LEU A 253 -17.83 8.14 5.04
N VAL A 254 -17.43 7.48 6.11
CA VAL A 254 -17.42 8.04 7.47
C VAL A 254 -16.01 7.92 8.02
N TYR A 255 -15.42 9.06 8.37
CA TYR A 255 -14.12 9.11 9.00
C TYR A 255 -14.26 9.80 10.37
N THR A 256 -13.65 9.24 11.40
CA THR A 256 -13.59 9.85 12.71
C THR A 256 -12.28 10.60 12.84
N GLU A 257 -12.35 11.89 13.02
CA GLU A 257 -11.20 12.77 13.31
C GLU A 257 -11.24 13.26 14.74
N GLY A 258 -10.06 13.48 15.32
CA GLY A 258 -9.91 14.07 16.63
C GLY A 258 -9.75 15.58 16.52
N GLU A 259 -10.73 16.35 17.01
CA GLU A 259 -10.61 17.79 17.18
C GLU A 259 -10.05 18.11 18.55
N THR A 260 -8.88 18.76 18.58
CA THR A 260 -8.20 19.08 19.84
C THR A 260 -8.65 20.43 20.36
N HIS A 261 -9.03 20.49 21.64
CA HIS A 261 -9.38 21.71 22.34
C HIS A 261 -8.70 21.78 23.71
N GLN A 262 -8.61 22.99 24.27
CA GLN A 262 -8.02 23.20 25.57
C GLN A 262 -9.05 22.95 26.70
N TYR A 263 -8.58 22.31 27.76
CA TYR A 263 -9.33 22.12 29.00
C TYR A 263 -8.48 22.59 30.16
N ILE A 264 -9.09 23.37 31.06
CA ILE A 264 -8.45 23.85 32.30
C ILE A 264 -8.85 22.90 33.41
N ILE A 265 -7.88 22.21 34.01
CA ILE A 265 -8.10 21.27 35.11
C ILE A 265 -8.75 22.04 36.31
N GLN A 266 -9.85 21.50 36.79
CA GLN A 266 -10.58 22.05 37.95
C GLN A 266 -10.07 21.40 39.25
N GLU A 267 -10.39 22.03 40.38
CA GLU A 267 -10.12 21.43 41.69
C GLU A 267 -10.94 20.16 41.88
N GLY A 268 -10.29 19.07 42.25
CA GLY A 268 -10.89 17.73 42.35
C GLY A 268 -10.86 16.87 41.11
N ASP A 269 -10.43 17.39 39.97
CA ASP A 269 -10.30 16.61 38.75
C ASP A 269 -9.22 15.52 38.87
N SER A 270 -9.49 14.37 38.30
CA SER A 270 -8.49 13.34 38.03
C SER A 270 -8.33 13.12 36.49
N LEU A 271 -7.10 12.83 36.04
CA LEU A 271 -6.87 12.54 34.61
C LEU A 271 -7.70 11.35 34.10
N LEU A 272 -7.99 10.38 34.96
CA LEU A 272 -8.84 9.24 34.61
C LEU A 272 -10.28 9.68 34.34
N GLU A 273 -10.87 10.48 35.20
CA GLU A 273 -12.23 11.00 35.04
C GLU A 273 -12.35 11.94 33.85
N ILE A 274 -11.35 12.85 33.67
CA ILE A 274 -11.29 13.70 32.48
C ILE A 274 -11.23 12.85 31.20
N ALA A 275 -10.42 11.80 31.18
CA ALA A 275 -10.32 10.90 30.02
C ALA A 275 -11.65 10.19 29.73
N LEU A 276 -12.27 9.60 30.77
CA LEU A 276 -13.54 8.88 30.63
C LEU A 276 -14.68 9.79 30.15
N ASN A 277 -14.78 10.99 30.69
CA ASN A 277 -15.81 11.98 30.34
C ASN A 277 -15.65 12.51 28.90
N ASN A 278 -14.50 12.30 28.28
CA ASN A 278 -14.19 12.76 26.92
C ASN A 278 -13.93 11.60 25.93
N ASP A 279 -14.39 10.39 26.25
CA ASP A 279 -14.22 9.18 25.42
C ASP A 279 -12.75 8.90 25.03
N LEU A 280 -11.81 9.24 25.92
CA LEU A 280 -10.39 9.00 25.77
C LEU A 280 -9.93 7.91 26.74
N SER A 281 -8.93 7.14 26.33
CA SER A 281 -8.19 6.34 27.32
C SER A 281 -7.23 7.25 28.10
N LEU A 282 -6.99 6.94 29.37
CA LEU A 282 -6.00 7.64 30.19
C LEU A 282 -4.63 7.72 29.49
N LYS A 283 -4.22 6.64 28.84
CA LYS A 283 -2.96 6.57 28.12
C LYS A 283 -2.90 7.54 26.92
N GLU A 284 -4.00 7.70 26.18
CA GLU A 284 -4.11 8.67 25.08
C GLU A 284 -4.03 10.10 25.62
N LEU A 285 -4.77 10.41 26.70
CA LEU A 285 -4.74 11.74 27.31
C LEU A 285 -3.35 12.10 27.83
N MET A 286 -2.70 11.19 28.55
CA MET A 286 -1.33 11.37 29.03
C MET A 286 -0.33 11.61 27.88
N ARG A 287 -0.42 10.83 26.79
CA ARG A 287 0.43 10.99 25.63
C ARG A 287 0.21 12.32 24.91
N LEU A 288 -1.04 12.73 24.74
CA LEU A 288 -1.42 13.98 24.09
C LEU A 288 -0.80 15.20 24.80
N ASN A 289 -0.67 15.11 26.13
CA ASN A 289 -0.19 16.19 26.98
C ASN A 289 1.24 16.00 27.50
N ASN A 290 1.96 14.99 27.05
CA ASN A 290 3.30 14.64 27.54
C ASN A 290 3.35 14.41 29.08
N ILE A 291 2.25 13.95 29.67
CA ILE A 291 2.15 13.70 31.11
C ILE A 291 2.73 12.30 31.39
N LYS A 292 3.76 12.25 32.23
CA LYS A 292 4.42 10.99 32.62
C LYS A 292 3.79 10.32 33.84
N ASN A 293 3.16 11.09 34.73
CA ASN A 293 2.52 10.60 35.93
C ASN A 293 1.13 11.25 36.08
N GLN A 294 0.09 10.41 36.05
CA GLN A 294 -1.31 10.84 36.13
C GLN A 294 -1.68 11.63 37.41
N ASN A 295 -0.89 11.44 38.48
CA ASN A 295 -1.16 12.06 39.80
C ASN A 295 -0.48 13.42 39.94
N LEU A 296 0.25 13.90 38.94
CA LEU A 296 0.99 15.17 39.00
C LEU A 296 0.29 16.29 38.19
N ILE A 297 -1.03 16.28 38.13
CA ILE A 297 -1.82 17.38 37.59
C ILE A 297 -2.19 18.40 38.65
N LYS A 298 -2.44 19.65 38.26
CA LYS A 298 -2.77 20.74 39.15
C LYS A 298 -4.01 21.48 38.66
N ALA A 299 -4.87 21.90 39.55
CA ALA A 299 -5.95 22.83 39.24
C ALA A 299 -5.37 24.10 38.57
N GLY A 300 -6.06 24.60 37.55
CA GLY A 300 -5.60 25.70 36.71
C GLY A 300 -4.60 25.31 35.60
N GLN A 301 -4.09 24.09 35.59
CA GLN A 301 -3.26 23.59 34.49
C GLN A 301 -4.11 23.40 33.25
N THR A 302 -3.63 23.89 32.08
CA THR A 302 -4.27 23.67 30.80
C THR A 302 -3.74 22.38 30.18
N ILE A 303 -4.66 21.52 29.75
CA ILE A 303 -4.38 20.31 28.99
C ILE A 303 -5.16 20.30 27.67
N LEU A 304 -4.71 19.51 26.73
CA LEU A 304 -5.40 19.27 25.48
C LEU A 304 -6.31 18.03 25.61
N LEU A 305 -7.53 18.19 25.17
CA LEU A 305 -8.48 17.09 25.00
C LEU A 305 -8.76 16.90 23.52
N THR A 306 -9.00 15.66 23.09
CA THR A 306 -9.42 15.36 21.74
C THR A 306 -10.86 14.87 21.76
N LYS A 307 -11.74 15.62 21.12
CA LYS A 307 -13.12 15.18 20.90
C LYS A 307 -13.20 14.50 19.54
N LYS A 308 -13.64 13.25 19.54
CA LYS A 308 -13.88 12.50 18.29
C LYS A 308 -15.12 13.06 17.60
N LYS A 309 -14.99 13.33 16.30
CA LYS A 309 -16.10 13.82 15.47
C LYS A 309 -16.12 13.04 14.17
N ASP A 310 -17.27 12.51 13.83
CA ASP A 310 -17.47 11.89 12.54
C ASP A 310 -17.63 12.95 11.46
N ILE A 311 -16.87 12.76 10.39
CA ILE A 311 -16.91 13.59 9.19
C ILE A 311 -17.41 12.72 8.05
N TYR A 312 -18.36 13.24 7.32
CA TYR A 312 -19.09 12.50 6.30
C TYR A 312 -18.67 12.97 4.91
N PHE A 313 -18.41 12.02 4.02
CA PHE A 313 -18.04 12.27 2.64
C PHE A 313 -18.79 11.32 1.71
N ILE A 314 -18.83 11.71 0.46
CA ILE A 314 -19.25 10.85 -0.66
C ILE A 314 -18.04 10.67 -1.56
N GLY A 315 -17.62 9.42 -1.77
CA GLY A 315 -16.64 9.06 -2.78
C GLY A 315 -17.28 8.99 -4.15
N ASP A 316 -16.70 9.66 -5.13
CA ASP A 316 -17.18 9.74 -6.51
C ASP A 316 -16.47 8.75 -7.44
N ASP A 317 -16.70 8.81 -8.74
CA ASP A 317 -16.10 7.92 -9.74
C ASP A 317 -14.57 7.87 -9.64
N ASN A 318 -13.91 9.00 -9.43
CA ASN A 318 -12.46 9.06 -9.30
C ASN A 318 -11.96 8.45 -7.99
N PHE A 319 -12.74 8.52 -6.92
CA PHE A 319 -12.45 7.77 -5.69
C PHE A 319 -12.53 6.25 -5.94
N ILE A 320 -13.54 5.82 -6.71
CA ILE A 320 -13.68 4.42 -7.10
C ILE A 320 -12.47 3.97 -7.94
N ALA A 321 -11.99 4.80 -8.88
CA ALA A 321 -10.79 4.51 -9.66
C ALA A 321 -9.55 4.29 -8.77
N ILE A 322 -9.34 5.14 -7.75
CA ILE A 322 -8.25 4.94 -6.78
C ILE A 322 -8.44 3.63 -5.99
N THR A 323 -9.68 3.27 -5.61
CA THR A 323 -9.93 2.00 -4.90
C THR A 323 -9.66 0.76 -5.75
N LYS A 324 -9.51 0.88 -7.07
CA LYS A 324 -9.05 -0.23 -7.93
C LYS A 324 -7.54 -0.48 -7.77
N TYR A 325 -6.79 0.57 -7.47
CA TYR A 325 -5.36 0.48 -7.17
C TYR A 325 -5.14 -0.29 -5.84
N ASN A 326 -5.84 0.13 -4.81
CA ASN A 326 -5.88 -0.57 -3.52
C ASN A 326 -7.31 -0.49 -2.95
N ARG A 327 -7.90 -1.64 -2.61
CA ARG A 327 -9.31 -1.76 -2.18
C ARG A 327 -9.65 -1.11 -0.84
N SER A 328 -8.70 -0.45 -0.20
CA SER A 328 -8.90 0.25 1.07
C SER A 328 -9.44 1.67 0.84
N HIS A 329 -10.56 2.01 1.46
CA HIS A 329 -11.07 3.38 1.46
C HIS A 329 -10.10 4.35 2.18
N PHE A 330 -9.39 3.88 3.20
CA PHE A 330 -8.36 4.67 3.86
C PHE A 330 -7.20 5.00 2.91
N TYR A 331 -6.80 4.03 2.08
CA TYR A 331 -5.81 4.27 1.04
C TYR A 331 -6.26 5.35 0.07
N ALA A 332 -7.44 5.18 -0.52
CA ALA A 332 -7.95 6.13 -1.50
C ALA A 332 -8.11 7.54 -0.91
N LYS A 333 -8.57 7.64 0.35
CA LYS A 333 -8.68 8.92 1.07
C LYS A 333 -7.29 9.52 1.37
N ALA A 334 -6.30 8.71 1.74
CA ALA A 334 -4.94 9.18 2.00
C ALA A 334 -4.25 9.67 0.73
N VAL A 335 -4.43 8.97 -0.40
CA VAL A 335 -3.96 9.44 -1.72
C VAL A 335 -4.57 10.79 -2.06
N TYR A 336 -5.88 10.93 -1.91
CA TYR A 336 -6.58 12.19 -2.17
C TYR A 336 -6.13 13.30 -1.21
N ASP A 337 -6.10 13.06 0.10
CA ASP A 337 -5.68 14.08 1.07
C ASP A 337 -4.22 14.51 0.85
N LEU A 338 -3.34 13.57 0.50
CA LEU A 338 -1.95 13.89 0.17
C LEU A 338 -1.85 14.74 -1.11
N SER A 339 -2.71 14.50 -2.11
CA SER A 339 -2.72 15.28 -3.34
C SER A 339 -3.10 16.76 -3.14
N LEU A 340 -3.84 17.06 -2.09
CA LEU A 340 -4.22 18.42 -1.72
C LEU A 340 -3.07 19.21 -1.06
N GLU A 341 -2.00 18.54 -0.67
CA GLU A 341 -0.82 19.15 -0.02
C GLU A 341 0.24 19.61 -1.02
N PHE A 342 0.10 19.25 -2.29
CA PHE A 342 1.02 19.60 -3.37
C PHE A 342 0.59 20.84 -4.11
#